data_d7a3bd59ac4529327434f827d817ca3a
#
_entry.id   d7a3bd59ac4529327434f827d817ca3a
#
_cell.length_a   1.000
_cell.length_b   1.000
_cell.length_c   1.000
_cell.angle_alpha   90.00
_cell.angle_beta   90.00
_cell.angle_gamma   90.00
#
_symmetry.space_group_name_H-M   'P 1'
#
loop_
_entity.id
_entity.type
_entity.pdbx_description
1 polymer ?
#
loop_
_entity_poly.entity_id
_entity_poly.type
_entity_poly.pdbx_seq_one_letter_code
_entity_poly.pdbx_strand_id
1 'polypeptide(L)'
;GATGFDEFVNAAGEVRPAWQELADLVGDRGRDGMDRLRDVLRGLVDNDGITYIEIDRHGETVTDSHGMAMPGPWHLDGIPLLLSAQDWQTLEAGVVQRSRLLDAVLNDLYGEQRALTSGVLPPQLLFGHPGYIRAVRGIQNPGHHQLFMLGCDVSRAADGRFRVNADWTQAPSGSGYALADRRVVAQAIPDVYERIRPRPASPFAQALRMALIDAAPEAAEDPVVVVLSPGIHSETAFDQAYLATVLGFPLVESADLVVRAGRRWMASVGTLSMVDVVLRRVDAEYVDPLDLRPDSRLGVAGLVEAQRRGSVAVVNSMGSGILESAGLQRFLPDLSELLLGEKPLLDCPASFWAGIDKERSHILARLPALLIKSTVDARTFVGPTLSAVQRRELTDRITSTPWQWAAQELPQFSTAPTDHYPGGLSAAAVGLRLFTVAQRSGYAPMVGGLGYVLVAGPGAFKLKTAAAKDIWIRPPTRSAAEHTVTVPSVKLPSGTQFISSPRVLSDLFWIGRYAERTEDVARLLMVTRERYHEFRNRRDADGSE
;
A
#
# COMPACT_ATOMS: atom_id res chain seq x y z
N GLY A 1 -23.59 24.20 6.41
CA GLY A 1 -22.77 24.39 5.25
C GLY A 1 -21.46 23.63 5.42
N ALA A 2 -21.06 22.80 4.45
CA ALA A 2 -19.81 22.09 4.47
C ALA A 2 -18.65 23.11 4.50
N THR A 3 -17.78 23.00 5.50
CA THR A 3 -16.60 23.87 5.67
C THR A 3 -15.39 23.37 4.88
N GLY A 4 -15.57 22.41 3.93
CA GLY A 4 -14.53 21.77 3.14
C GLY A 4 -14.66 22.05 1.63
N PHE A 5 -13.65 21.59 0.86
CA PHE A 5 -13.69 21.60 -0.59
C PHE A 5 -14.66 20.53 -1.10
N ASP A 6 -15.53 20.89 -2.03
CA ASP A 6 -16.44 19.94 -2.69
C ASP A 6 -15.90 19.64 -4.10
N GLU A 7 -15.68 18.35 -4.40
CA GLU A 7 -15.14 17.91 -5.70
C GLU A 7 -16.19 18.01 -6.82
N PHE A 8 -17.47 17.92 -6.45
CA PHE A 8 -18.57 17.87 -7.41
C PHE A 8 -19.12 19.24 -7.76
N VAL A 9 -19.35 20.11 -6.77
CA VAL A 9 -19.90 21.44 -6.99
C VAL A 9 -18.90 22.55 -6.62
N ASN A 10 -19.02 23.69 -7.29
CA ASN A 10 -18.26 24.90 -6.95
C ASN A 10 -18.96 25.70 -5.84
N ALA A 11 -18.38 26.82 -5.43
CA ALA A 11 -18.93 27.68 -4.39
C ALA A 11 -20.29 28.33 -4.77
N ALA A 12 -20.64 28.37 -6.04
CA ALA A 12 -21.93 28.85 -6.54
C ALA A 12 -23.01 27.74 -6.57
N GLY A 13 -22.64 26.49 -6.23
CA GLY A 13 -23.54 25.35 -6.29
C GLY A 13 -23.67 24.72 -7.69
N GLU A 14 -22.82 25.14 -8.64
CA GLU A 14 -22.81 24.59 -9.99
C GLU A 14 -21.91 23.37 -10.07
N VAL A 15 -22.30 22.36 -10.87
CA VAL A 15 -21.50 21.18 -11.13
C VAL A 15 -20.19 21.57 -11.80
N ARG A 16 -19.08 21.11 -11.26
CA ARG A 16 -17.75 21.39 -11.84
C ARG A 16 -17.62 20.76 -13.24
N PRO A 17 -16.94 21.42 -14.19
CA PRO A 17 -16.83 20.94 -15.56
C PRO A 17 -16.30 19.50 -15.67
N ALA A 18 -15.41 19.09 -14.79
CA ALA A 18 -14.87 17.73 -14.77
C ALA A 18 -15.95 16.68 -14.51
N TRP A 19 -17.03 17.03 -13.85
CA TRP A 19 -18.10 16.11 -13.40
C TRP A 19 -19.36 16.18 -14.24
N GLN A 20 -19.52 17.15 -15.15
CA GLN A 20 -20.77 17.41 -15.86
C GLN A 20 -21.29 16.16 -16.59
N GLU A 21 -20.45 15.49 -17.39
CA GLU A 21 -20.85 14.30 -18.13
C GLU A 21 -21.29 13.14 -17.24
N LEU A 22 -20.61 12.95 -16.11
CA LEU A 22 -20.99 11.92 -15.12
C LEU A 22 -22.30 12.29 -14.42
N ALA A 23 -22.49 13.57 -14.08
CA ALA A 23 -23.71 14.05 -13.46
C ALA A 23 -24.94 13.84 -14.35
N ASP A 24 -24.81 14.15 -15.65
CA ASP A 24 -25.87 13.95 -16.63
C ASP A 24 -26.23 12.45 -16.74
N LEU A 25 -25.23 11.58 -16.86
CA LEU A 25 -25.42 10.12 -16.96
C LEU A 25 -26.03 9.50 -15.71
N VAL A 26 -25.66 9.98 -14.53
CA VAL A 26 -26.25 9.53 -13.25
C VAL A 26 -27.68 10.03 -13.12
N GLY A 27 -27.95 11.29 -13.54
CA GLY A 27 -29.29 11.86 -13.59
C GLY A 27 -30.23 11.06 -14.48
N ASP A 28 -29.78 10.69 -15.68
CA ASP A 28 -30.54 9.89 -16.64
C ASP A 28 -30.88 8.47 -16.15
N ARG A 29 -30.00 7.86 -15.34
CA ARG A 29 -30.23 6.52 -14.75
C ARG A 29 -31.28 6.52 -13.65
N GLY A 30 -31.42 7.60 -12.91
CA GLY A 30 -32.30 7.71 -11.76
C GLY A 30 -31.98 6.70 -10.64
N ARG A 31 -32.87 6.62 -9.64
CA ARG A 31 -32.64 5.77 -8.46
C ARG A 31 -32.54 4.29 -8.80
N ASP A 32 -33.49 3.78 -9.59
CA ASP A 32 -33.52 2.36 -9.97
C ASP A 32 -32.30 1.95 -10.80
N GLY A 33 -31.77 2.86 -11.61
CA GLY A 33 -30.54 2.64 -12.37
C GLY A 33 -29.31 2.56 -11.47
N MET A 34 -29.26 3.36 -10.42
CA MET A 34 -28.17 3.31 -9.42
C MET A 34 -28.25 2.05 -8.55
N ASP A 35 -29.45 1.59 -8.19
CA ASP A 35 -29.61 0.34 -7.45
C ASP A 35 -29.14 -0.86 -8.30
N ARG A 36 -29.52 -0.90 -9.60
CA ARG A 36 -28.99 -1.92 -10.53
C ARG A 36 -27.47 -1.85 -10.68
N LEU A 37 -26.89 -0.64 -10.74
CA LEU A 37 -25.44 -0.47 -10.82
C LEU A 37 -24.74 -1.09 -9.60
N ARG A 38 -25.26 -0.86 -8.39
CA ARG A 38 -24.74 -1.46 -7.16
C ARG A 38 -24.77 -3.00 -7.19
N ASP A 39 -25.85 -3.58 -7.70
CA ASP A 39 -25.98 -5.03 -7.81
C ASP A 39 -25.00 -5.61 -8.84
N VAL A 40 -24.84 -4.94 -10.00
CA VAL A 40 -23.83 -5.31 -11.00
C VAL A 40 -22.41 -5.24 -10.42
N LEU A 41 -22.06 -4.15 -9.75
CA LEU A 41 -20.74 -3.99 -9.12
C LEU A 41 -20.47 -5.09 -8.09
N ARG A 42 -21.45 -5.37 -7.22
CA ARG A 42 -21.33 -6.45 -6.23
C ARG A 42 -21.08 -7.79 -6.93
N GLY A 43 -21.85 -8.10 -7.97
CA GLY A 43 -21.67 -9.32 -8.76
C GLY A 43 -20.29 -9.42 -9.41
N LEU A 44 -19.74 -8.32 -9.93
CA LEU A 44 -18.40 -8.28 -10.52
C LEU A 44 -17.31 -8.43 -9.45
N VAL A 45 -17.43 -7.75 -8.30
CA VAL A 45 -16.51 -7.88 -7.17
C VAL A 45 -16.48 -9.33 -6.67
N ASP A 46 -17.66 -9.94 -6.51
CA ASP A 46 -17.78 -11.34 -6.05
C ASP A 46 -17.18 -12.33 -7.07
N ASN A 47 -17.46 -12.12 -8.37
CA ASN A 47 -16.93 -12.97 -9.45
C ASN A 47 -15.41 -12.87 -9.58
N ASP A 48 -14.84 -11.69 -9.34
CA ASP A 48 -13.40 -11.46 -9.37
C ASP A 48 -12.71 -11.93 -8.07
N GLY A 49 -13.48 -12.26 -7.04
CA GLY A 49 -12.97 -12.69 -5.74
C GLY A 49 -12.25 -11.58 -4.98
N ILE A 50 -12.65 -10.31 -5.21
CA ILE A 50 -12.03 -9.17 -4.53
C ILE A 50 -12.49 -9.18 -3.08
N THR A 51 -11.55 -9.42 -2.17
CA THR A 51 -11.83 -9.56 -0.74
C THR A 51 -10.83 -8.77 0.09
N TYR A 52 -11.21 -8.51 1.31
CA TYR A 52 -10.41 -7.81 2.30
C TYR A 52 -10.65 -8.44 3.67
N ILE A 53 -9.61 -8.61 4.47
CA ILE A 53 -9.74 -9.11 5.84
C ILE A 53 -9.79 -7.93 6.80
N GLU A 54 -10.90 -7.82 7.54
CA GLU A 54 -11.05 -6.73 8.50
C GLU A 54 -10.15 -6.95 9.72
N ILE A 55 -9.43 -5.89 10.09
CA ILE A 55 -8.66 -5.83 11.34
C ILE A 55 -9.47 -5.05 12.35
N ASP A 56 -9.54 -5.55 13.58
CA ASP A 56 -10.23 -4.91 14.67
C ASP A 56 -9.47 -3.65 15.18
N ARG A 57 -10.08 -2.97 16.17
CA ARG A 57 -9.50 -1.77 16.79
C ARG A 57 -8.21 -2.04 17.59
N HIS A 58 -7.83 -3.28 17.81
CA HIS A 58 -6.63 -3.71 18.51
C HIS A 58 -5.53 -4.17 17.55
N GLY A 59 -5.81 -4.16 16.24
CA GLY A 59 -4.89 -4.65 15.20
C GLY A 59 -4.94 -6.16 15.03
N GLU A 60 -5.95 -6.84 15.61
CA GLU A 60 -6.14 -8.27 15.46
C GLU A 60 -7.11 -8.56 14.32
N THR A 61 -6.83 -9.61 13.56
CA THR A 61 -7.69 -10.09 12.48
C THR A 61 -9.06 -10.51 13.02
N VAL A 62 -10.13 -10.02 12.42
CA VAL A 62 -11.48 -10.50 12.72
C VAL A 62 -11.58 -11.95 12.27
N THR A 63 -11.85 -12.84 13.23
CA THR A 63 -11.91 -14.27 13.00
C THR A 63 -13.31 -14.82 13.23
N ASP A 64 -13.62 -15.95 12.59
CA ASP A 64 -14.84 -16.73 12.85
C ASP A 64 -14.78 -17.48 14.19
N SER A 65 -15.81 -18.25 14.49
CA SER A 65 -15.90 -19.07 15.71
C SER A 65 -14.82 -20.17 15.82
N HIS A 66 -14.08 -20.44 14.75
CA HIS A 66 -12.97 -21.38 14.67
C HIS A 66 -11.59 -20.71 14.67
N GLY A 67 -11.55 -19.38 14.83
CA GLY A 67 -10.30 -18.60 14.81
C GLY A 67 -9.71 -18.39 13.42
N MET A 68 -10.48 -18.65 12.36
CA MET A 68 -10.06 -18.40 10.98
C MET A 68 -10.37 -16.98 10.55
N ALA A 69 -9.42 -16.33 9.89
CA ALA A 69 -9.65 -15.02 9.30
C ALA A 69 -10.79 -15.04 8.29
N MET A 70 -11.78 -14.17 8.47
CA MET A 70 -12.94 -14.08 7.58
C MET A 70 -12.71 -13.00 6.53
N PRO A 71 -12.50 -13.35 5.25
CA PRO A 71 -12.52 -12.37 4.18
C PRO A 71 -13.91 -11.76 4.05
N GLY A 72 -14.00 -10.43 4.22
CA GLY A 72 -15.19 -9.67 3.91
C GLY A 72 -15.24 -9.27 2.43
N PRO A 73 -16.42 -8.93 1.90
CA PRO A 73 -16.54 -8.42 0.56
C PRO A 73 -15.86 -7.06 0.44
N TRP A 74 -15.17 -6.83 -0.67
CA TRP A 74 -14.66 -5.52 -1.02
C TRP A 74 -15.81 -4.57 -1.37
N HIS A 75 -15.93 -3.46 -0.67
CA HIS A 75 -16.95 -2.45 -0.96
C HIS A 75 -16.39 -1.45 -1.96
N LEU A 76 -16.92 -1.47 -3.18
CA LEU A 76 -16.55 -0.55 -4.26
C LEU A 76 -17.72 0.38 -4.57
N ASP A 77 -17.44 1.68 -4.56
CA ASP A 77 -18.40 2.72 -4.93
C ASP A 77 -18.56 2.79 -6.45
N GLY A 78 -19.80 2.82 -6.93
CA GLY A 78 -20.14 2.91 -8.36
C GLY A 78 -19.86 4.26 -8.99
N ILE A 79 -19.62 5.29 -8.21
CA ILE A 79 -19.32 6.64 -8.67
C ILE A 79 -17.81 6.88 -8.57
N PRO A 80 -17.06 6.92 -9.70
CA PRO A 80 -15.63 7.20 -9.67
C PRO A 80 -15.34 8.63 -9.18
N LEU A 81 -14.18 8.84 -8.60
CA LEU A 81 -13.67 10.17 -8.27
C LEU A 81 -13.02 10.79 -9.51
N LEU A 82 -13.55 11.90 -9.99
CA LEU A 82 -13.03 12.59 -11.16
C LEU A 82 -12.04 13.68 -10.78
N LEU A 83 -10.83 13.62 -11.33
CA LEU A 83 -9.82 14.66 -11.20
C LEU A 83 -9.55 15.28 -12.57
N SER A 84 -9.34 16.61 -12.57
CA SER A 84 -8.94 17.33 -13.78
C SER A 84 -7.50 16.98 -14.19
N ALA A 85 -7.16 17.21 -15.46
CA ALA A 85 -5.79 17.06 -15.94
C ALA A 85 -4.79 17.95 -15.17
N GLN A 86 -5.21 19.14 -14.77
CA GLN A 86 -4.38 20.07 -13.99
C GLN A 86 -4.15 19.59 -12.56
N ASP A 87 -5.20 19.10 -11.88
CA ASP A 87 -5.06 18.50 -10.54
C ASP A 87 -4.08 17.33 -10.58
N TRP A 88 -4.24 16.47 -11.60
CA TRP A 88 -3.34 15.33 -11.77
C TRP A 88 -1.90 15.77 -12.03
N GLN A 89 -1.65 16.78 -12.85
CA GLN A 89 -0.29 17.28 -13.09
C GLN A 89 0.38 17.73 -11.78
N THR A 90 -0.37 18.38 -10.89
CA THR A 90 0.13 18.81 -9.58
C THR A 90 0.45 17.59 -8.69
N LEU A 91 -0.46 16.61 -8.64
CA LEU A 91 -0.28 15.37 -7.87
C LEU A 91 0.90 14.54 -8.39
N GLU A 92 0.96 14.36 -9.72
CA GLU A 92 2.03 13.60 -10.40
C GLU A 92 3.41 14.19 -10.11
N ALA A 93 3.58 15.49 -10.32
CA ALA A 93 4.85 16.17 -10.03
C ALA A 93 5.23 16.06 -8.54
N GLY A 94 4.25 16.27 -7.66
CA GLY A 94 4.48 16.25 -6.22
C GLY A 94 4.80 14.87 -5.68
N VAL A 95 4.11 13.81 -6.11
CA VAL A 95 4.38 12.46 -5.63
C VAL A 95 5.70 11.90 -6.19
N VAL A 96 6.07 12.28 -7.42
CA VAL A 96 7.37 11.93 -8.00
C VAL A 96 8.51 12.61 -7.23
N GLN A 97 8.40 13.92 -6.92
CA GLN A 97 9.38 14.61 -6.08
C GLN A 97 9.46 13.98 -4.69
N ARG A 98 8.32 13.64 -4.09
CA ARG A 98 8.29 13.01 -2.77
C ARG A 98 8.98 11.65 -2.76
N SER A 99 8.83 10.86 -3.81
CA SER A 99 9.55 9.59 -3.97
C SER A 99 11.06 9.79 -4.02
N ARG A 100 11.52 10.80 -4.79
CA ARG A 100 12.94 11.18 -4.85
C ARG A 100 13.46 11.64 -3.49
N LEU A 101 12.69 12.43 -2.76
CA LEU A 101 13.03 12.88 -1.42
C LEU A 101 13.17 11.71 -0.45
N LEU A 102 12.17 10.84 -0.38
CA LEU A 102 12.18 9.69 0.53
C LEU A 102 13.29 8.70 0.18
N ASP A 103 13.57 8.50 -1.10
CA ASP A 103 14.72 7.71 -1.55
C ASP A 103 16.07 8.34 -1.10
N ALA A 104 16.21 9.65 -1.28
CA ALA A 104 17.41 10.37 -0.82
C ALA A 104 17.57 10.29 0.72
N VAL A 105 16.48 10.42 1.47
CA VAL A 105 16.48 10.25 2.93
C VAL A 105 16.87 8.82 3.30
N LEU A 106 16.31 7.81 2.64
CA LEU A 106 16.65 6.40 2.91
C LEU A 106 18.13 6.12 2.66
N ASN A 107 18.65 6.58 1.51
CA ASN A 107 20.06 6.47 1.16
C ASN A 107 20.96 7.17 2.18
N ASP A 108 20.59 8.36 2.64
CA ASP A 108 21.37 9.11 3.64
C ASP A 108 21.38 8.39 5.00
N LEU A 109 20.21 7.94 5.49
CA LEU A 109 20.08 7.32 6.80
C LEU A 109 20.86 6.00 6.95
N TYR A 110 21.00 5.23 5.86
CA TYR A 110 21.78 4.00 5.83
C TYR A 110 23.20 4.18 5.29
N GLY A 111 23.53 5.37 4.75
CA GLY A 111 24.81 5.75 4.17
C GLY A 111 25.57 6.77 5.01
N GLU A 112 25.71 7.99 4.49
CA GLU A 112 26.55 9.07 5.04
C GLU A 112 25.97 9.72 6.30
N GLN A 113 24.68 9.62 6.55
CA GLN A 113 23.98 10.18 7.71
C GLN A 113 24.13 11.70 7.83
N ARG A 114 24.13 12.42 6.71
CA ARG A 114 24.20 13.88 6.65
C ARG A 114 23.07 14.54 7.40
N ALA A 115 21.86 13.95 7.34
CA ALA A 115 20.70 14.41 8.10
C ALA A 115 20.96 14.48 9.62
N LEU A 116 21.73 13.52 10.16
CA LEU A 116 22.12 13.51 11.58
C LEU A 116 23.29 14.44 11.86
N THR A 117 24.35 14.39 11.03
CA THR A 117 25.58 15.15 11.26
C THR A 117 25.38 16.66 11.08
N SER A 118 24.43 17.06 10.25
CA SER A 118 24.01 18.47 10.11
C SER A 118 23.09 18.96 11.24
N GLY A 119 22.59 18.04 12.08
CA GLY A 119 21.64 18.38 13.15
C GLY A 119 20.20 18.61 12.69
N VAL A 120 19.87 18.36 11.42
CA VAL A 120 18.50 18.48 10.88
C VAL A 120 17.59 17.42 11.49
N LEU A 121 18.03 16.16 11.52
CA LEU A 121 17.25 15.07 12.07
C LEU A 121 17.80 14.64 13.45
N PRO A 122 16.98 14.70 14.51
CA PRO A 122 17.38 14.21 15.83
C PRO A 122 17.68 12.68 15.83
N PRO A 123 18.82 12.23 16.40
CA PRO A 123 19.19 10.82 16.42
C PRO A 123 18.13 9.88 17.04
N GLN A 124 17.36 10.38 18.00
CA GLN A 124 16.31 9.61 18.68
C GLN A 124 15.21 9.14 17.72
N LEU A 125 14.89 9.94 16.71
CA LEU A 125 13.90 9.59 15.68
C LEU A 125 14.38 8.45 14.76
N LEU A 126 15.68 8.34 14.56
CA LEU A 126 16.25 7.25 13.77
C LEU A 126 16.44 6.00 14.63
N PHE A 127 17.26 6.12 15.70
CA PHE A 127 17.70 4.95 16.45
C PHE A 127 16.65 4.39 17.40
N GLY A 128 15.63 5.16 17.71
CA GLY A 128 14.48 4.74 18.52
C GLY A 128 13.33 4.13 17.71
N HIS A 129 13.37 4.22 16.38
CA HIS A 129 12.28 3.72 15.54
C HIS A 129 12.52 2.26 15.10
N PRO A 130 11.54 1.35 15.27
CA PRO A 130 11.69 -0.07 14.92
C PRO A 130 11.94 -0.30 13.41
N GLY A 131 11.46 0.61 12.54
CA GLY A 131 11.71 0.56 11.11
C GLY A 131 13.16 0.83 10.69
N TYR A 132 14.03 1.31 11.62
CA TYR A 132 15.46 1.40 11.40
C TYR A 132 16.14 0.07 11.76
N ILE A 133 16.38 -0.75 10.78
CA ILE A 133 16.93 -2.09 10.93
C ILE A 133 18.47 -2.06 10.80
N ARG A 134 19.17 -2.13 11.94
CA ARG A 134 20.64 -2.05 11.96
C ARG A 134 21.32 -3.17 11.19
N ALA A 135 20.73 -4.35 11.17
CA ALA A 135 21.28 -5.52 10.47
C ALA A 135 21.43 -5.31 8.96
N VAL A 136 20.66 -4.40 8.37
CA VAL A 136 20.72 -4.14 6.91
C VAL A 136 21.59 -2.94 6.56
N ARG A 137 22.29 -2.34 7.53
CA ARG A 137 23.22 -1.24 7.24
C ARG A 137 24.36 -1.74 6.34
N GLY A 138 24.66 -0.96 5.29
CA GLY A 138 25.69 -1.31 4.29
C GLY A 138 25.20 -2.29 3.23
N ILE A 139 23.97 -2.78 3.32
CA ILE A 139 23.34 -3.55 2.24
C ILE A 139 22.68 -2.55 1.28
N GLN A 140 23.03 -2.65 0.01
CA GLN A 140 22.40 -1.87 -1.06
C GLN A 140 21.73 -2.82 -2.04
N ASN A 141 20.49 -2.50 -2.42
CA ASN A 141 19.88 -3.18 -3.55
C ASN A 141 20.59 -2.79 -4.84
N PRO A 142 20.72 -3.71 -5.79
CA PRO A 142 21.10 -3.36 -7.16
C PRO A 142 20.14 -2.28 -7.71
N GLY A 143 20.65 -1.41 -8.57
CA GLY A 143 19.86 -0.32 -9.16
C GLY A 143 20.11 1.05 -8.52
N HIS A 144 19.44 2.08 -9.06
CA HIS A 144 19.69 3.47 -8.72
C HIS A 144 18.93 3.94 -7.48
N HIS A 145 17.85 3.23 -7.07
CA HIS A 145 16.93 3.64 -6.02
C HIS A 145 16.79 2.56 -4.95
N GLN A 146 16.94 2.96 -3.69
CA GLN A 146 16.72 2.08 -2.53
C GLN A 146 15.26 2.00 -2.13
N LEU A 147 14.48 3.07 -2.38
CA LEU A 147 13.03 3.07 -2.28
C LEU A 147 12.44 2.60 -3.62
N PHE A 148 11.95 1.37 -3.67
CA PHE A 148 11.45 0.79 -4.92
C PHE A 148 10.02 1.25 -5.24
N MET A 149 9.13 1.25 -4.26
CA MET A 149 7.72 1.62 -4.41
C MET A 149 7.26 2.50 -3.24
N LEU A 150 6.50 3.55 -3.56
CA LEU A 150 5.84 4.41 -2.57
C LEU A 150 4.33 4.33 -2.74
N GLY A 151 3.61 4.20 -1.62
CA GLY A 151 2.21 4.57 -1.48
C GLY A 151 2.12 5.89 -0.71
N CYS A 152 1.32 6.83 -1.17
CA CYS A 152 1.21 8.15 -0.58
C CYS A 152 -0.26 8.51 -0.38
N ASP A 153 -0.69 8.62 0.88
CA ASP A 153 -2.06 9.03 1.22
C ASP A 153 -2.19 10.55 1.14
N VAL A 154 -3.11 11.00 0.29
CA VAL A 154 -3.33 12.41 -0.03
C VAL A 154 -4.79 12.76 0.16
N SER A 155 -5.04 13.97 0.64
CA SER A 155 -6.39 14.55 0.67
C SER A 155 -6.37 15.99 0.17
N ARG A 156 -7.52 16.50 -0.23
CA ARG A 156 -7.67 17.91 -0.63
C ARG A 156 -8.26 18.69 0.55
N ALA A 157 -7.55 19.74 0.95
CA ALA A 157 -7.96 20.62 2.02
C ALA A 157 -9.01 21.64 1.55
N ALA A 158 -9.61 22.38 2.50
CA ALA A 158 -10.65 23.37 2.21
C ALA A 158 -10.18 24.51 1.28
N ASP A 159 -8.88 24.79 1.25
CA ASP A 159 -8.26 25.74 0.33
C ASP A 159 -8.08 25.23 -1.11
N GLY A 160 -8.54 23.98 -1.37
CA GLY A 160 -8.42 23.31 -2.67
C GLY A 160 -7.04 22.71 -2.94
N ARG A 161 -6.07 22.83 -2.02
CA ARG A 161 -4.72 22.27 -2.18
C ARG A 161 -4.66 20.85 -1.68
N PHE A 162 -3.87 20.03 -2.37
CA PHE A 162 -3.59 18.65 -1.94
C PHE A 162 -2.51 18.64 -0.85
N ARG A 163 -2.69 17.75 0.12
CA ARG A 163 -1.76 17.53 1.24
C ARG A 163 -1.51 16.06 1.47
N VAL A 164 -0.26 15.73 1.77
CA VAL A 164 0.15 14.36 2.08
C VAL A 164 -0.08 14.09 3.56
N ASN A 165 -0.87 13.07 3.86
CA ASN A 165 -1.23 12.68 5.23
C ASN A 165 -0.32 11.56 5.78
N ALA A 166 0.13 10.64 4.92
CA ALA A 166 1.01 9.52 5.28
C ALA A 166 1.77 9.00 4.06
N ASP A 167 2.91 8.38 4.32
CA ASP A 167 3.70 7.63 3.36
C ASP A 167 3.74 6.15 3.75
N TRP A 168 3.67 5.28 2.76
CA TRP A 168 3.78 3.84 2.89
C TRP A 168 4.95 3.36 2.04
N THR A 169 5.98 2.90 2.69
CA THR A 169 7.27 2.60 2.06
C THR A 169 7.78 1.22 2.39
N GLN A 170 7.21 0.58 3.41
CA GLN A 170 7.63 -0.76 3.80
C GLN A 170 7.12 -1.81 2.82
N ALA A 171 5.81 -1.94 2.71
CA ALA A 171 5.14 -2.83 1.78
C ALA A 171 3.80 -2.19 1.34
N PRO A 172 3.84 -1.10 0.53
CA PRO A 172 2.64 -0.34 0.20
C PRO A 172 1.59 -1.22 -0.48
N SER A 173 0.41 -1.31 0.12
CA SER A 173 -0.75 -2.07 -0.39
C SER A 173 -1.76 -1.17 -1.08
N GLY A 174 -2.58 -1.76 -1.94
CA GLY A 174 -3.68 -1.07 -2.61
C GLY A 174 -3.50 -0.87 -4.11
N SER A 175 -2.31 -1.07 -4.67
CA SER A 175 -2.10 -0.89 -6.11
C SER A 175 -2.79 -1.99 -6.95
N GLY A 176 -2.86 -3.21 -6.43
CA GLY A 176 -3.65 -4.29 -7.03
C GLY A 176 -5.15 -4.01 -6.96
N TYR A 177 -5.63 -3.53 -5.79
CA TYR A 177 -7.02 -3.08 -5.66
C TYR A 177 -7.34 -1.96 -6.65
N ALA A 178 -6.49 -0.94 -6.78
CA ALA A 178 -6.71 0.18 -7.71
C ALA A 178 -6.83 -0.29 -9.18
N LEU A 179 -6.02 -1.26 -9.60
CA LEU A 179 -6.10 -1.85 -10.94
C LEU A 179 -7.36 -2.71 -11.12
N ALA A 180 -7.75 -3.47 -10.09
CA ALA A 180 -8.96 -4.27 -10.10
C ALA A 180 -10.22 -3.39 -10.11
N ASP A 181 -10.28 -2.36 -9.26
CA ASP A 181 -11.38 -1.40 -9.17
C ASP A 181 -11.61 -0.70 -10.52
N ARG A 182 -10.53 -0.25 -11.18
CA ARG A 182 -10.60 0.34 -12.52
C ARG A 182 -11.26 -0.61 -13.51
N ARG A 183 -10.89 -1.89 -13.49
CA ARG A 183 -11.46 -2.90 -14.39
C ARG A 183 -12.93 -3.13 -14.11
N VAL A 184 -13.29 -3.30 -12.82
CA VAL A 184 -14.67 -3.55 -12.41
C VAL A 184 -15.57 -2.36 -12.73
N VAL A 185 -15.18 -1.14 -12.41
CA VAL A 185 -15.96 0.07 -12.70
C VAL A 185 -16.12 0.28 -14.21
N ALA A 186 -15.05 0.08 -14.99
CA ALA A 186 -15.13 0.19 -16.45
C ALA A 186 -16.09 -0.84 -17.07
N GLN A 187 -16.21 -2.04 -16.50
CA GLN A 187 -17.17 -3.06 -16.93
C GLN A 187 -18.60 -2.75 -16.48
N ALA A 188 -18.78 -2.15 -15.31
CA ALA A 188 -20.10 -1.83 -14.77
C ALA A 188 -20.76 -0.63 -15.47
N ILE A 189 -19.97 0.34 -15.92
CA ILE A 189 -20.45 1.56 -16.59
C ILE A 189 -19.67 1.84 -17.89
N PRO A 190 -19.72 0.93 -18.87
CA PRO A 190 -18.91 1.02 -20.09
C PRO A 190 -19.27 2.26 -20.94
N ASP A 191 -20.54 2.64 -21.00
CA ASP A 191 -21.02 3.84 -21.69
C ASP A 191 -20.40 5.13 -21.13
N VAL A 192 -20.31 5.23 -19.79
CA VAL A 192 -19.67 6.36 -19.09
C VAL A 192 -18.17 6.35 -19.34
N TYR A 193 -17.55 5.16 -19.24
CA TYR A 193 -16.12 4.99 -19.43
C TYR A 193 -15.69 5.38 -20.85
N GLU A 194 -16.44 4.95 -21.87
CA GLU A 194 -16.18 5.30 -23.26
C GLU A 194 -16.38 6.78 -23.58
N ARG A 195 -17.32 7.43 -22.91
CA ARG A 195 -17.57 8.86 -23.08
C ARG A 195 -16.49 9.72 -22.41
N ILE A 196 -16.15 9.45 -21.16
CA ILE A 196 -15.16 10.21 -20.39
C ILE A 196 -13.73 9.89 -20.85
N ARG A 197 -13.45 8.64 -21.24
CA ARG A 197 -12.13 8.13 -21.66
C ARG A 197 -11.03 8.51 -20.68
N PRO A 198 -11.12 8.08 -19.41
CA PRO A 198 -10.11 8.41 -18.43
C PRO A 198 -8.74 7.87 -18.84
N ARG A 199 -7.68 8.55 -18.42
CA ARG A 199 -6.32 8.05 -18.64
C ARG A 199 -6.16 6.66 -18.03
N PRO A 200 -5.54 5.69 -18.75
CA PRO A 200 -5.43 4.31 -18.29
C PRO A 200 -4.46 4.19 -17.08
N ALA A 201 -4.80 3.32 -16.13
CA ALA A 201 -3.93 2.95 -15.01
C ALA A 201 -3.01 1.74 -15.34
N SER A 202 -3.39 0.92 -16.32
CA SER A 202 -2.68 -0.32 -16.69
C SER A 202 -1.20 -0.17 -17.06
N PRO A 203 -0.70 0.97 -17.62
CA PRO A 203 0.73 1.13 -17.86
C PRO A 203 1.60 1.03 -16.59
N PHE A 204 1.01 1.29 -15.42
CA PHE A 204 1.74 1.12 -14.16
C PHE A 204 2.13 -0.34 -13.90
N ALA A 205 1.27 -1.30 -14.22
CA ALA A 205 1.60 -2.73 -14.06
C ALA A 205 2.82 -3.11 -14.91
N GLN A 206 2.90 -2.59 -16.14
CA GLN A 206 4.07 -2.83 -16.98
C GLN A 206 5.32 -2.12 -16.45
N ALA A 207 5.19 -0.87 -15.99
CA ALA A 207 6.29 -0.15 -15.36
C ALA A 207 6.82 -0.88 -14.11
N LEU A 208 5.92 -1.39 -13.26
CA LEU A 208 6.26 -2.19 -12.09
C LEU A 208 6.94 -3.51 -12.47
N ARG A 209 6.44 -4.22 -13.49
CA ARG A 209 7.06 -5.44 -13.99
C ARG A 209 8.49 -5.19 -14.47
N MET A 210 8.70 -4.16 -15.29
CA MET A 210 10.03 -3.82 -15.81
C MET A 210 10.97 -3.37 -14.71
N ALA A 211 10.48 -2.60 -13.74
CA ALA A 211 11.27 -2.18 -12.59
C ALA A 211 11.76 -3.37 -11.74
N LEU A 212 10.91 -4.39 -11.56
CA LEU A 212 11.30 -5.62 -10.84
C LEU A 212 12.38 -6.39 -11.58
N ILE A 213 12.28 -6.50 -12.90
CA ILE A 213 13.33 -7.12 -13.74
C ILE A 213 14.63 -6.31 -13.65
N ASP A 214 14.56 -4.99 -13.75
CA ASP A 214 15.71 -4.08 -13.66
C ASP A 214 16.35 -4.04 -12.25
N ALA A 215 15.64 -4.47 -11.21
CA ALA A 215 16.16 -4.55 -9.85
C ALA A 215 17.03 -5.80 -9.60
N ALA A 216 17.13 -6.71 -10.58
CA ALA A 216 17.93 -7.92 -10.46
C ALA A 216 19.44 -7.62 -10.37
N PRO A 217 20.22 -8.47 -9.70
CA PRO A 217 21.67 -8.40 -9.75
C PRO A 217 22.18 -8.44 -11.20
N GLU A 218 23.24 -7.67 -11.50
CA GLU A 218 23.79 -7.54 -12.87
C GLU A 218 24.18 -8.89 -13.52
N ALA A 219 24.45 -9.91 -12.72
CA ALA A 219 24.81 -11.24 -13.19
C ALA A 219 23.63 -12.09 -13.69
N ALA A 220 22.38 -11.62 -13.55
CA ALA A 220 21.20 -12.35 -13.96
C ALA A 220 20.84 -12.01 -15.42
N GLU A 221 20.98 -12.97 -16.34
CA GLU A 221 20.62 -12.79 -17.75
C GLU A 221 19.11 -12.89 -17.98
N ASP A 222 18.41 -13.79 -17.24
CA ASP A 222 16.95 -13.96 -17.26
C ASP A 222 16.43 -13.98 -15.81
N PRO A 223 16.18 -12.81 -15.22
CA PRO A 223 15.88 -12.70 -13.80
C PRO A 223 14.60 -13.40 -13.38
N VAL A 224 14.70 -14.26 -12.37
CA VAL A 224 13.54 -14.88 -11.72
C VAL A 224 13.05 -13.97 -10.58
N VAL A 225 11.85 -13.44 -10.78
CA VAL A 225 11.17 -12.55 -9.81
C VAL A 225 10.06 -13.31 -9.10
N VAL A 226 9.93 -13.14 -7.79
CA VAL A 226 8.83 -13.70 -7.00
C VAL A 226 8.17 -12.64 -6.12
N VAL A 227 6.88 -12.85 -5.80
CA VAL A 227 6.14 -12.04 -4.84
C VAL A 227 6.04 -12.83 -3.53
N LEU A 228 6.75 -12.39 -2.49
CA LEU A 228 6.72 -13.04 -1.16
C LEU A 228 5.55 -12.52 -0.35
N SER A 229 4.57 -13.40 -0.11
CA SER A 229 3.34 -13.13 0.63
C SER A 229 3.37 -13.75 2.04
N PRO A 230 2.73 -13.13 3.03
CA PRO A 230 2.47 -13.77 4.32
C PRO A 230 1.34 -14.83 4.25
N GLY A 231 0.72 -15.02 3.09
CA GLY A 231 -0.34 -16.02 2.86
C GLY A 231 -1.76 -15.45 2.92
N ILE A 232 -2.72 -16.38 2.87
CA ILE A 232 -4.16 -16.06 2.77
C ILE A 232 -4.75 -15.34 4.00
N HIS A 233 -4.06 -15.38 5.12
CA HIS A 233 -4.47 -14.68 6.35
C HIS A 233 -4.03 -13.21 6.39
N SER A 234 -3.34 -12.74 5.37
CA SER A 234 -3.03 -11.31 5.23
C SER A 234 -4.28 -10.51 4.93
N GLU A 235 -4.43 -9.34 5.58
CA GLU A 235 -5.54 -8.41 5.29
C GLU A 235 -5.63 -8.01 3.82
N THR A 236 -4.50 -8.00 3.12
CA THR A 236 -4.36 -7.63 1.72
C THR A 236 -3.96 -8.80 0.81
N ALA A 237 -4.38 -10.02 1.16
CA ALA A 237 -4.04 -11.22 0.39
C ALA A 237 -4.47 -11.12 -1.07
N PHE A 238 -5.65 -10.56 -1.35
CA PHE A 238 -6.12 -10.32 -2.71
C PHE A 238 -5.19 -9.37 -3.48
N ASP A 239 -4.80 -8.22 -2.89
CA ASP A 239 -3.89 -7.24 -3.53
C ASP A 239 -2.60 -7.90 -4.01
N GLN A 240 -2.02 -8.77 -3.17
CA GLN A 240 -0.79 -9.48 -3.44
C GLN A 240 -0.94 -10.53 -4.56
N ALA A 241 -2.00 -11.32 -4.50
CA ALA A 241 -2.30 -12.35 -5.49
C ALA A 241 -2.65 -11.73 -6.85
N TYR A 242 -3.43 -10.64 -6.84
CA TYR A 242 -3.79 -9.92 -8.06
C TYR A 242 -2.55 -9.29 -8.73
N LEU A 243 -1.68 -8.66 -7.95
CA LEU A 243 -0.42 -8.12 -8.47
C LEU A 243 0.46 -9.23 -9.06
N ALA A 244 0.65 -10.34 -8.35
CA ALA A 244 1.42 -11.48 -8.86
C ALA A 244 0.87 -11.97 -10.22
N THR A 245 -0.45 -12.08 -10.33
CA THR A 245 -1.14 -12.49 -11.55
C THR A 245 -0.94 -11.48 -12.70
N VAL A 246 -1.18 -10.20 -12.45
CA VAL A 246 -1.05 -9.14 -13.46
C VAL A 246 0.39 -8.97 -13.92
N LEU A 247 1.34 -9.11 -13.01
CA LEU A 247 2.77 -9.03 -13.30
C LEU A 247 3.32 -10.32 -13.96
N GLY A 248 2.61 -11.44 -13.85
CA GLY A 248 3.05 -12.73 -14.36
C GLY A 248 4.23 -13.31 -13.58
N PHE A 249 4.31 -13.05 -12.26
CA PHE A 249 5.32 -13.59 -11.35
C PHE A 249 4.71 -14.56 -10.35
N PRO A 250 5.46 -15.60 -9.92
CA PRO A 250 4.99 -16.51 -8.89
C PRO A 250 4.70 -15.79 -7.56
N LEU A 251 3.54 -16.12 -6.96
CA LEU A 251 3.24 -15.80 -5.58
C LEU A 251 3.79 -16.91 -4.70
N VAL A 252 4.65 -16.57 -3.76
CA VAL A 252 5.33 -17.53 -2.88
C VAL A 252 5.15 -17.16 -1.42
N GLU A 253 5.20 -18.14 -0.55
CA GLU A 253 5.28 -18.00 0.90
C GLU A 253 6.65 -18.45 1.40
N SER A 254 6.97 -18.22 2.67
CA SER A 254 8.27 -18.57 3.25
C SER A 254 8.66 -20.04 3.03
N ALA A 255 7.69 -20.97 3.09
CA ALA A 255 7.92 -22.38 2.90
C ALA A 255 8.36 -22.78 1.47
N ASP A 256 8.09 -21.93 0.49
CA ASP A 256 8.47 -22.16 -0.91
C ASP A 256 9.91 -21.71 -1.21
N LEU A 257 10.56 -21.04 -0.28
CA LEU A 257 11.89 -20.45 -0.48
C LEU A 257 12.90 -21.06 0.49
N VAL A 258 14.09 -21.33 -0.03
CA VAL A 258 15.21 -21.83 0.77
C VAL A 258 16.50 -21.13 0.38
N VAL A 259 17.35 -20.80 1.36
CA VAL A 259 18.69 -20.28 1.12
C VAL A 259 19.69 -21.44 1.22
N ARG A 260 20.45 -21.68 0.13
CA ARG A 260 21.54 -22.67 0.09
C ARG A 260 22.79 -22.02 -0.48
N ALA A 261 23.93 -22.23 0.17
CA ALA A 261 25.22 -21.69 -0.22
C ALA A 261 25.19 -20.15 -0.46
N GLY A 262 24.41 -19.42 0.34
CA GLY A 262 24.25 -17.97 0.20
C GLY A 262 23.43 -17.51 -1.01
N ARG A 263 22.74 -18.42 -1.70
CA ARG A 263 21.82 -18.15 -2.81
C ARG A 263 20.41 -18.61 -2.43
N ARG A 264 19.41 -17.92 -2.98
CA ARG A 264 18.02 -18.28 -2.76
C ARG A 264 17.49 -19.17 -3.89
N TRP A 265 16.67 -20.12 -3.49
CA TRP A 265 16.02 -21.07 -4.39
C TRP A 265 14.53 -21.15 -4.09
N MET A 266 13.71 -21.13 -5.12
CA MET A 266 12.32 -21.49 -5.05
C MET A 266 12.20 -22.99 -5.21
N ALA A 267 11.57 -23.66 -4.23
CA ALA A 267 11.23 -25.06 -4.35
C ALA A 267 9.96 -25.18 -5.20
N SER A 268 10.07 -25.79 -6.37
CA SER A 268 8.95 -26.24 -7.19
C SER A 268 9.01 -27.76 -7.29
N VAL A 269 7.90 -28.42 -7.63
CA VAL A 269 7.81 -29.90 -7.69
C VAL A 269 9.01 -30.50 -8.45
N GLY A 270 9.93 -31.08 -7.69
CA GLY A 270 11.11 -31.77 -8.22
C GLY A 270 12.25 -30.89 -8.73
N THR A 271 12.16 -29.55 -8.71
CA THR A 271 13.20 -28.63 -9.18
C THR A 271 13.45 -27.48 -8.22
N LEU A 272 14.67 -26.95 -8.23
CA LEU A 272 15.04 -25.72 -7.54
C LEU A 272 15.38 -24.67 -8.59
N SER A 273 14.64 -23.55 -8.59
CA SER A 273 14.92 -22.41 -9.44
C SER A 273 15.56 -21.29 -8.63
N MET A 274 16.64 -20.70 -9.12
CA MET A 274 17.28 -19.56 -8.44
C MET A 274 16.36 -18.34 -8.51
N VAL A 275 16.24 -17.58 -7.41
CA VAL A 275 15.43 -16.36 -7.33
C VAL A 275 16.37 -15.16 -7.22
N ASP A 276 16.21 -14.20 -8.12
CA ASP A 276 17.05 -13.00 -8.22
C ASP A 276 16.42 -11.77 -7.58
N VAL A 277 15.08 -11.68 -7.62
CA VAL A 277 14.34 -10.54 -7.06
C VAL A 277 13.16 -11.02 -6.23
N VAL A 278 12.98 -10.43 -5.06
CA VAL A 278 11.83 -10.63 -4.20
C VAL A 278 11.09 -9.32 -4.00
N LEU A 279 9.88 -9.24 -4.54
CA LEU A 279 8.90 -8.24 -4.12
C LEU A 279 8.28 -8.72 -2.80
N ARG A 280 8.78 -8.18 -1.68
CA ARG A 280 8.25 -8.58 -0.38
C ARG A 280 6.93 -7.87 -0.07
N ARG A 281 5.98 -8.65 0.41
CA ARG A 281 4.72 -8.18 0.99
C ARG A 281 4.64 -8.53 2.47
N VAL A 282 5.71 -9.09 3.01
CA VAL A 282 5.94 -9.36 4.43
C VAL A 282 6.68 -8.17 5.04
N ASP A 283 6.28 -7.72 6.23
CA ASP A 283 6.97 -6.62 6.92
C ASP A 283 8.43 -6.98 7.21
N ALA A 284 9.29 -5.97 7.14
CA ALA A 284 10.74 -6.17 7.14
C ALA A 284 11.24 -6.96 8.36
N GLU A 285 10.69 -6.73 9.54
CA GLU A 285 11.11 -7.44 10.76
C GLU A 285 10.85 -8.95 10.72
N TYR A 286 9.91 -9.41 9.88
CA TYR A 286 9.54 -10.82 9.75
C TYR A 286 10.26 -11.56 8.63
N VAL A 287 11.05 -10.87 7.77
CA VAL A 287 11.59 -11.51 6.56
C VAL A 287 12.73 -12.48 6.78
N ASP A 288 13.40 -12.45 7.93
CA ASP A 288 14.49 -13.38 8.27
C ASP A 288 14.51 -13.71 9.77
N PRO A 289 14.19 -14.95 10.17
CA PRO A 289 14.21 -15.34 11.58
C PRO A 289 15.62 -15.43 12.18
N LEU A 290 16.68 -15.49 11.40
CA LEU A 290 18.05 -15.57 11.92
C LEU A 290 18.61 -14.20 12.31
N ASP A 291 18.39 -13.19 11.48
CA ASP A 291 19.00 -11.86 11.66
C ASP A 291 18.02 -10.83 12.26
N LEU A 292 16.69 -11.07 12.18
CA LEU A 292 15.68 -10.09 12.58
C LEU A 292 14.80 -10.64 13.71
N ARG A 293 13.63 -11.16 13.41
CA ARG A 293 12.65 -11.60 14.40
C ARG A 293 12.63 -13.12 14.55
N PRO A 294 13.16 -13.70 15.67
CA PRO A 294 13.39 -15.14 15.77
C PRO A 294 12.14 -16.02 15.74
N ASP A 295 10.98 -15.49 16.13
CA ASP A 295 9.70 -16.19 16.13
C ASP A 295 8.95 -16.09 14.79
N SER A 296 9.54 -15.44 13.76
CA SER A 296 8.90 -15.28 12.48
C SER A 296 8.76 -16.60 11.72
N ARG A 297 7.52 -16.88 11.29
CA ARG A 297 7.19 -17.96 10.35
C ARG A 297 6.92 -17.47 8.94
N LEU A 298 7.01 -16.15 8.71
CA LEU A 298 6.70 -15.50 7.44
C LEU A 298 7.95 -15.22 6.61
N GLY A 299 9.12 -15.37 7.23
CA GLY A 299 10.41 -15.06 6.64
C GLY A 299 11.18 -16.29 6.16
N VAL A 300 12.27 -16.02 5.47
CA VAL A 300 13.19 -17.02 4.90
C VAL A 300 14.52 -16.92 5.62
N ALA A 301 14.91 -17.97 6.32
CA ALA A 301 16.17 -18.01 7.07
C ALA A 301 17.39 -17.76 6.15
N GLY A 302 18.21 -16.77 6.51
CA GLY A 302 19.40 -16.38 5.76
C GLY A 302 19.15 -15.41 4.59
N LEU A 303 17.95 -14.82 4.50
CA LEU A 303 17.61 -13.85 3.47
C LEU A 303 18.47 -12.59 3.54
N VAL A 304 18.68 -12.05 4.75
CA VAL A 304 19.52 -10.87 4.97
C VAL A 304 20.96 -11.13 4.49
N GLU A 305 21.51 -12.30 4.78
CA GLU A 305 22.85 -12.67 4.33
C GLU A 305 22.92 -12.85 2.81
N ALA A 306 21.91 -13.45 2.19
CA ALA A 306 21.84 -13.58 0.73
C ALA A 306 21.82 -12.20 0.05
N GLN A 307 21.05 -11.25 0.60
CA GLN A 307 21.03 -9.87 0.10
C GLN A 307 22.37 -9.16 0.33
N ARG A 308 23.01 -9.34 1.51
CA ARG A 308 24.33 -8.77 1.82
C ARG A 308 25.40 -9.22 0.84
N ARG A 309 25.30 -10.44 0.34
CA ARG A 309 26.20 -10.99 -0.71
C ARG A 309 25.84 -10.51 -2.12
N GLY A 310 24.81 -9.70 -2.28
CA GLY A 310 24.34 -9.25 -3.60
C GLY A 310 23.78 -10.36 -4.48
N SER A 311 23.41 -11.54 -3.90
CA SER A 311 22.89 -12.67 -4.65
C SER A 311 21.38 -12.59 -4.88
N VAL A 312 20.70 -11.63 -4.28
CA VAL A 312 19.27 -11.36 -4.44
C VAL A 312 18.97 -9.91 -4.12
N ALA A 313 18.05 -9.32 -4.86
CA ALA A 313 17.43 -8.03 -4.52
C ALA A 313 16.12 -8.25 -3.76
N VAL A 314 15.93 -7.49 -2.67
CA VAL A 314 14.68 -7.47 -1.91
C VAL A 314 14.09 -6.06 -1.96
N VAL A 315 12.91 -5.92 -2.50
CA VAL A 315 12.23 -4.64 -2.70
C VAL A 315 10.83 -4.64 -2.06
N ASN A 316 10.39 -3.55 -1.37
CA ASN A 316 11.26 -2.44 -0.94
C ASN A 316 12.37 -2.93 -0.02
N SER A 317 13.43 -2.13 0.10
CA SER A 317 14.55 -2.47 0.99
C SER A 317 14.03 -2.69 2.42
N MET A 318 14.70 -3.57 3.18
CA MET A 318 14.25 -3.93 4.53
C MET A 318 14.28 -2.74 5.50
N GLY A 319 15.07 -1.72 5.22
CA GLY A 319 15.16 -0.51 6.05
C GLY A 319 14.15 0.58 5.72
N SER A 320 13.30 0.41 4.70
CA SER A 320 12.40 1.47 4.23
C SER A 320 11.32 1.87 5.24
N GLY A 321 10.99 1.01 6.20
CA GLY A 321 9.97 1.29 7.23
C GLY A 321 10.25 2.52 8.11
N ILE A 322 11.51 2.99 8.20
CA ILE A 322 11.84 4.24 8.91
C ILE A 322 11.16 5.46 8.29
N LEU A 323 10.93 5.44 6.97
CA LEU A 323 10.31 6.56 6.26
C LEU A 323 8.82 6.76 6.62
N GLU A 324 8.17 5.76 7.21
CA GLU A 324 6.78 5.82 7.69
C GLU A 324 6.65 6.49 9.06
N SER A 325 7.78 6.86 9.68
CA SER A 325 7.80 7.49 10.99
C SER A 325 7.02 8.80 11.02
N ALA A 326 6.03 8.88 11.88
CA ALA A 326 5.24 10.11 12.06
C ALA A 326 6.09 11.31 12.48
N GLY A 327 7.20 11.08 13.20
CA GLY A 327 8.14 12.12 13.59
C GLY A 327 8.96 12.66 12.42
N LEU A 328 9.22 11.84 11.41
CA LEU A 328 10.00 12.23 10.23
C LEU A 328 9.29 13.31 9.41
N GLN A 329 7.96 13.28 9.34
CA GLN A 329 7.17 14.26 8.56
C GLN A 329 7.47 15.71 8.98
N ARG A 330 7.76 15.96 10.26
CA ARG A 330 8.13 17.29 10.77
C ARG A 330 9.40 17.83 10.11
N PHE A 331 10.33 16.95 9.75
CA PHE A 331 11.66 17.30 9.25
C PHE A 331 11.79 17.18 7.72
N LEU A 332 10.78 16.65 7.02
CA LEU A 332 10.85 16.47 5.56
C LEU A 332 11.10 17.75 4.77
N PRO A 333 10.55 18.92 5.13
CA PRO A 333 10.90 20.16 4.41
C PRO A 333 12.39 20.50 4.52
N ASP A 334 12.97 20.42 5.71
CA ASP A 334 14.38 20.73 5.96
C ASP A 334 15.29 19.65 5.32
N LEU A 335 14.86 18.38 5.32
CA LEU A 335 15.55 17.29 4.63
C LEU A 335 15.49 17.44 3.11
N SER A 336 14.39 17.94 2.57
CA SER A 336 14.25 18.22 1.14
C SER A 336 15.25 19.29 0.68
N GLU A 337 15.40 20.34 1.45
CA GLU A 337 16.38 21.39 1.17
C GLU A 337 17.83 20.88 1.32
N LEU A 338 18.11 20.08 2.37
CA LEU A 338 19.43 19.51 2.62
C LEU A 338 19.89 18.53 1.54
N LEU A 339 18.99 17.62 1.12
CA LEU A 339 19.35 16.46 0.29
C LEU A 339 19.07 16.68 -1.19
N LEU A 340 18.03 17.47 -1.54
CA LEU A 340 17.65 17.74 -2.92
C LEU A 340 17.90 19.18 -3.36
N GLY A 341 18.04 20.13 -2.42
CA GLY A 341 18.07 21.58 -2.73
C GLY A 341 16.72 22.11 -3.21
N GLU A 342 15.62 21.43 -2.91
CA GLU A 342 14.28 21.74 -3.40
C GLU A 342 13.30 21.86 -2.22
N LYS A 343 12.27 22.70 -2.37
CA LYS A 343 11.13 22.71 -1.46
C LYS A 343 10.11 21.64 -1.87
N PRO A 344 9.41 21.00 -0.91
CA PRO A 344 8.33 20.07 -1.24
C PRO A 344 7.24 20.71 -2.10
N LEU A 345 6.81 20.04 -3.17
CA LEU A 345 5.72 20.48 -4.03
C LEU A 345 4.34 20.17 -3.41
N LEU A 346 4.25 19.09 -2.63
CA LEU A 346 3.07 18.74 -1.85
C LEU A 346 3.34 19.00 -0.36
N ASP A 347 2.53 19.85 0.24
CA ASP A 347 2.57 20.12 1.67
C ASP A 347 2.05 18.94 2.48
N CYS A 348 2.47 18.86 3.74
CA CYS A 348 1.83 18.03 4.77
C CYS A 348 0.99 18.93 5.70
N PRO A 349 0.01 18.38 6.43
CA PRO A 349 -0.54 19.07 7.59
C PRO A 349 0.57 19.42 8.57
N ALA A 350 0.44 20.55 9.27
CA ALA A 350 1.46 20.99 10.22
C ALA A 350 1.75 19.86 11.23
N SER A 351 3.01 19.48 11.31
CA SER A 351 3.48 18.35 12.12
C SER A 351 4.48 18.84 13.17
N PHE A 352 4.43 18.23 14.34
CA PHE A 352 5.21 18.60 15.52
C PHE A 352 5.84 17.36 16.15
N TRP A 353 7.02 17.49 16.72
CA TRP A 353 7.68 16.41 17.46
C TRP A 353 7.92 16.82 18.91
N ALA A 354 7.41 16.01 19.85
CA ALA A 354 7.44 16.36 21.27
C ALA A 354 8.85 16.34 21.88
N GLY A 355 9.86 15.83 21.18
CA GLY A 355 11.26 15.94 21.57
C GLY A 355 11.80 17.37 21.54
N ILE A 356 11.12 18.31 20.88
CA ILE A 356 11.43 19.75 20.91
C ILE A 356 10.51 20.42 21.95
N ASP A 357 11.08 21.06 22.97
CA ASP A 357 10.35 21.62 24.11
C ASP A 357 9.21 22.57 23.70
N LYS A 358 9.45 23.45 22.76
CA LYS A 358 8.43 24.38 22.23
C LYS A 358 7.29 23.63 21.56
N GLU A 359 7.61 22.62 20.76
CA GLU A 359 6.61 21.81 20.05
C GLU A 359 5.85 20.89 21.02
N ARG A 360 6.53 20.33 22.04
CA ARG A 360 5.88 19.58 23.12
C ARG A 360 4.84 20.43 23.85
N SER A 361 5.20 21.65 24.22
CA SER A 361 4.27 22.59 24.87
C SER A 361 3.06 22.90 23.99
N HIS A 362 3.27 23.06 22.67
CA HIS A 362 2.19 23.25 21.71
C HIS A 362 1.28 22.00 21.61
N ILE A 363 1.88 20.80 21.52
CA ILE A 363 1.14 19.54 21.47
C ILE A 363 0.25 19.39 22.70
N LEU A 364 0.79 19.59 23.89
CA LEU A 364 0.06 19.46 25.15
C LEU A 364 -1.10 20.46 25.26
N ALA A 365 -0.87 21.70 24.86
CA ALA A 365 -1.89 22.76 24.87
C ALA A 365 -3.04 22.50 23.86
N ARG A 366 -2.74 21.88 22.71
CA ARG A 366 -3.69 21.64 21.64
C ARG A 366 -4.08 20.18 21.44
N LEU A 367 -3.75 19.30 22.38
CA LEU A 367 -3.99 17.86 22.29
C LEU A 367 -5.42 17.49 21.83
N PRO A 368 -6.50 18.16 22.27
CA PRO A 368 -7.86 17.87 21.80
C PRO A 368 -8.11 18.18 20.32
N ALA A 369 -7.23 18.91 19.65
CA ALA A 369 -7.39 19.33 18.27
C ALA A 369 -6.39 18.66 17.30
N LEU A 370 -5.54 17.76 17.81
CA LEU A 370 -4.46 17.15 17.04
C LEU A 370 -4.63 15.65 16.88
N LEU A 371 -4.00 15.11 15.86
CA LEU A 371 -3.76 13.69 15.68
C LEU A 371 -2.41 13.36 16.32
N ILE A 372 -2.40 12.57 17.37
CA ILE A 372 -1.19 12.20 18.11
C ILE A 372 -0.76 10.80 17.68
N LYS A 373 0.49 10.65 17.30
CA LYS A 373 1.06 9.40 16.80
C LYS A 373 2.30 9.02 17.60
N SER A 374 2.42 7.74 17.93
CA SER A 374 3.67 7.19 18.44
C SER A 374 4.71 7.09 17.31
N THR A 375 5.97 7.35 17.63
CA THR A 375 7.11 7.18 16.70
C THR A 375 7.79 5.82 16.84
N VAL A 376 7.34 4.99 17.79
CA VAL A 376 7.97 3.69 18.08
C VAL A 376 7.03 2.51 17.86
N ASP A 377 5.74 2.78 17.69
CA ASP A 377 4.73 1.78 17.37
C ASP A 377 3.58 2.41 16.56
N ALA A 378 2.62 1.61 16.14
CA ALA A 378 1.51 2.06 15.30
C ALA A 378 0.39 2.82 16.04
N ARG A 379 0.54 3.14 17.34
CA ARG A 379 -0.53 3.79 18.11
C ARG A 379 -0.82 5.20 17.63
N THR A 380 -2.10 5.44 17.35
CA THR A 380 -2.61 6.74 16.92
C THR A 380 -3.80 7.15 17.78
N PHE A 381 -3.82 8.39 18.23
CA PHE A 381 -4.87 8.97 19.06
C PHE A 381 -5.45 10.20 18.36
N VAL A 382 -6.76 10.18 18.17
CA VAL A 382 -7.49 11.30 17.57
C VAL A 382 -7.97 12.20 18.69
N GLY A 383 -7.33 13.35 18.88
CA GLY A 383 -7.54 14.25 20.02
C GLY A 383 -9.01 14.59 20.34
N PRO A 384 -9.85 14.95 19.33
CA PRO A 384 -11.27 15.24 19.56
C PRO A 384 -12.08 14.07 20.13
N THR A 385 -11.66 12.82 19.92
CA THR A 385 -12.40 11.63 20.37
C THR A 385 -12.00 11.15 21.77
N LEU A 386 -10.95 11.73 22.35
CA LEU A 386 -10.43 11.31 23.63
C LEU A 386 -11.28 11.84 24.80
N SER A 387 -11.57 10.96 25.76
CA SER A 387 -12.14 11.35 27.04
C SER A 387 -11.13 12.16 27.89
N ALA A 388 -11.60 12.82 28.92
CA ALA A 388 -10.75 13.58 29.83
C ALA A 388 -9.70 12.69 30.54
N VAL A 389 -10.03 11.42 30.81
CA VAL A 389 -9.10 10.45 31.40
C VAL A 389 -8.01 10.07 30.41
N GLN A 390 -8.40 9.68 29.21
CA GLN A 390 -7.44 9.32 28.14
C GLN A 390 -6.50 10.48 27.78
N ARG A 391 -7.00 11.73 27.79
CA ARG A 391 -6.17 12.91 27.57
C ARG A 391 -5.11 13.09 28.66
N ARG A 392 -5.47 12.89 29.92
CA ARG A 392 -4.50 12.95 31.04
C ARG A 392 -3.44 11.87 30.90
N GLU A 393 -3.83 10.62 30.70
CA GLU A 393 -2.90 9.51 30.49
C GLU A 393 -1.94 9.76 29.31
N LEU A 394 -2.46 10.29 28.22
CA LEU A 394 -1.63 10.62 27.05
C LEU A 394 -0.69 11.79 27.34
N THR A 395 -1.14 12.80 28.08
CA THR A 395 -0.30 13.91 28.56
C THR A 395 0.87 13.40 29.39
N ASP A 396 0.61 12.48 30.33
CA ASP A 396 1.65 11.90 31.20
C ASP A 396 2.65 11.09 30.38
N ARG A 397 2.19 10.31 29.39
CA ARG A 397 3.06 9.57 28.44
C ARG A 397 3.93 10.50 27.61
N ILE A 398 3.36 11.55 27.02
CA ILE A 398 4.10 12.54 26.21
C ILE A 398 5.15 13.25 27.08
N THR A 399 4.83 13.54 28.33
CA THR A 399 5.75 14.22 29.25
C THR A 399 6.88 13.30 29.69
N SER A 400 6.59 12.01 29.94
CA SER A 400 7.58 11.04 30.41
C SER A 400 8.55 10.58 29.32
N THR A 401 8.07 10.42 28.08
CA THR A 401 8.88 9.94 26.96
C THR A 401 8.64 10.79 25.69
N PRO A 402 9.02 12.09 25.73
CA PRO A 402 8.62 13.03 24.69
C PRO A 402 9.12 12.66 23.28
N TRP A 403 10.28 12.05 23.16
CA TRP A 403 10.86 11.65 21.89
C TRP A 403 10.06 10.56 21.14
N GLN A 404 9.16 9.86 21.85
CA GLN A 404 8.30 8.81 21.27
C GLN A 404 7.01 9.34 20.66
N TRP A 405 6.78 10.67 20.67
CA TRP A 405 5.50 11.23 20.26
C TRP A 405 5.66 12.32 19.23
N ALA A 406 4.86 12.21 18.20
CA ALA A 406 4.64 13.25 17.20
C ALA A 406 3.16 13.62 17.17
N ALA A 407 2.87 14.81 16.73
CA ALA A 407 1.52 15.28 16.51
C ALA A 407 1.39 15.92 15.14
N GLN A 408 0.19 15.86 14.60
CA GLN A 408 -0.14 16.44 13.30
C GLN A 408 -1.48 17.14 13.43
N GLU A 409 -1.67 18.25 12.71
CA GLU A 409 -3.00 18.80 12.52
C GLU A 409 -3.90 17.76 11.85
N LEU A 410 -5.18 17.78 12.20
CA LEU A 410 -6.13 16.82 11.65
C LEU A 410 -6.19 16.94 10.12
N PRO A 411 -6.12 15.84 9.38
CA PRO A 411 -6.28 15.85 7.94
C PRO A 411 -7.64 16.45 7.55
N GLN A 412 -7.63 17.29 6.54
CA GLN A 412 -8.85 17.80 5.92
C GLN A 412 -9.14 16.98 4.67
N PHE A 413 -10.40 16.69 4.44
CA PHE A 413 -10.86 15.92 3.29
C PHE A 413 -11.86 16.72 2.49
N SER A 414 -11.78 16.61 1.16
CA SER A 414 -12.84 17.05 0.27
C SER A 414 -14.03 16.09 0.32
N THR A 415 -15.17 16.55 -0.16
CA THR A 415 -16.36 15.71 -0.34
C THR A 415 -16.60 15.39 -1.81
N ALA A 416 -17.08 14.18 -2.09
CA ALA A 416 -17.48 13.75 -3.42
C ALA A 416 -18.79 12.94 -3.34
N PRO A 417 -19.56 12.83 -4.45
CA PRO A 417 -20.73 11.97 -4.50
C PRO A 417 -20.36 10.51 -4.27
N THR A 418 -21.15 9.80 -3.47
CA THR A 418 -21.06 8.36 -3.23
C THR A 418 -22.45 7.72 -3.27
N ASP A 419 -22.53 6.49 -3.75
CA ASP A 419 -23.72 5.66 -3.69
C ASP A 419 -23.65 4.58 -2.59
N HIS A 420 -22.58 4.60 -1.80
CA HIS A 420 -22.33 3.59 -0.76
C HIS A 420 -23.37 3.59 0.36
N TYR A 421 -23.93 4.74 0.71
CA TYR A 421 -24.86 4.84 1.83
C TYR A 421 -26.32 4.60 1.44
N PRO A 422 -27.15 3.99 2.31
CA PRO A 422 -28.58 3.84 2.07
C PRO A 422 -29.26 5.19 1.82
N GLY A 423 -30.18 5.23 0.87
CA GLY A 423 -30.95 6.44 0.55
C GLY A 423 -30.57 7.12 -0.76
N GLY A 424 -29.59 6.60 -1.47
CA GLY A 424 -29.13 7.12 -2.78
C GLY A 424 -27.86 7.97 -2.65
N LEU A 425 -27.61 8.77 -3.67
CA LEU A 425 -26.40 9.60 -3.73
C LEU A 425 -26.32 10.56 -2.54
N SER A 426 -25.15 10.58 -1.92
CA SER A 426 -24.82 11.48 -0.81
C SER A 426 -23.41 12.02 -0.96
N ALA A 427 -23.11 13.14 -0.31
CA ALA A 427 -21.74 13.65 -0.24
C ALA A 427 -21.00 12.96 0.92
N ALA A 428 -19.80 12.45 0.64
CA ALA A 428 -18.95 11.85 1.65
C ALA A 428 -17.52 12.35 1.53
N ALA A 429 -16.79 12.32 2.64
CA ALA A 429 -15.37 12.65 2.67
C ALA A 429 -14.57 11.61 1.89
N VAL A 430 -13.64 12.06 1.04
CA VAL A 430 -12.83 11.20 0.16
C VAL A 430 -11.34 11.49 0.32
N GLY A 431 -10.55 10.44 0.18
CA GLY A 431 -9.10 10.51 0.12
C GLY A 431 -8.55 9.66 -1.02
N LEU A 432 -7.26 9.78 -1.25
CA LEU A 432 -6.54 9.18 -2.36
C LEU A 432 -5.30 8.49 -1.84
N ARG A 433 -4.99 7.28 -2.32
CA ARG A 433 -3.66 6.69 -2.22
C ARG A 433 -3.04 6.64 -3.59
N LEU A 434 -1.97 7.38 -3.77
CA LEU A 434 -1.19 7.43 -4.99
C LEU A 434 -0.02 6.45 -4.89
N PHE A 435 0.40 5.91 -6.04
CA PHE A 435 1.51 4.97 -6.09
C PHE A 435 2.56 5.44 -7.09
N THR A 436 3.82 5.19 -6.76
CA THR A 436 4.94 5.35 -7.68
C THR A 436 5.84 4.12 -7.60
N VAL A 437 6.55 3.85 -8.69
CA VAL A 437 7.57 2.81 -8.77
C VAL A 437 8.86 3.37 -9.35
N ALA A 438 9.99 2.96 -8.81
CA ALA A 438 11.32 3.34 -9.27
C ALA A 438 11.54 2.91 -10.72
N GLN A 439 12.17 3.77 -11.49
CA GLN A 439 12.63 3.52 -12.86
C GLN A 439 14.11 3.93 -12.94
N ARG A 440 14.81 3.57 -13.99
CA ARG A 440 16.23 3.95 -14.18
C ARG A 440 16.45 5.48 -14.09
N SER A 441 15.49 6.26 -14.54
CA SER A 441 15.60 7.74 -14.62
C SER A 441 14.74 8.49 -13.61
N GLY A 442 14.20 7.81 -12.58
CA GLY A 442 13.35 8.43 -11.56
C GLY A 442 12.19 7.55 -11.15
N TYR A 443 10.99 8.11 -11.05
CA TYR A 443 9.81 7.40 -10.58
C TYR A 443 8.64 7.53 -11.55
N ALA A 444 7.97 6.41 -11.83
CA ALA A 444 6.75 6.37 -12.63
C ALA A 444 5.52 6.32 -11.72
N PRO A 445 4.59 7.29 -11.79
CA PRO A 445 3.35 7.26 -11.02
C PRO A 445 2.29 6.40 -11.69
N MET A 446 1.42 5.78 -10.86
CA MET A 446 0.16 5.20 -11.35
C MET A 446 -0.82 6.32 -11.66
N VAL A 447 -1.32 6.36 -12.88
CA VAL A 447 -2.36 7.33 -13.26
C VAL A 447 -3.66 7.00 -12.53
N GLY A 448 -4.08 7.87 -11.61
CA GLY A 448 -5.18 7.61 -10.67
C GLY A 448 -4.66 7.16 -9.32
N GLY A 449 -4.87 5.90 -8.97
CA GLY A 449 -4.54 5.33 -7.66
C GLY A 449 -5.77 4.68 -7.02
N LEU A 450 -5.74 4.47 -5.70
CA LEU A 450 -6.86 3.96 -4.92
C LEU A 450 -7.58 5.10 -4.22
N GLY A 451 -8.80 5.39 -4.62
CA GLY A 451 -9.69 6.29 -3.90
C GLY A 451 -10.38 5.57 -2.74
N TYR A 452 -10.76 6.32 -1.72
CA TYR A 452 -11.53 5.77 -0.61
C TYR A 452 -12.52 6.79 -0.05
N VAL A 453 -13.68 6.26 0.37
CA VAL A 453 -14.72 7.00 1.09
C VAL A 453 -14.53 6.75 2.57
N LEU A 454 -14.53 7.82 3.37
CA LEU A 454 -14.41 7.72 4.81
C LEU A 454 -15.79 7.50 5.46
N VAL A 455 -15.80 6.75 6.58
CA VAL A 455 -17.01 6.48 7.33
C VAL A 455 -17.63 7.80 7.82
N ALA A 456 -18.91 8.05 7.48
CA ALA A 456 -19.69 9.18 7.97
C ALA A 456 -20.11 8.98 9.44
N GLY A 457 -20.12 10.06 10.24
CA GLY A 457 -20.66 10.04 11.60
C GLY A 457 -20.18 11.19 12.47
N PRO A 458 -20.83 11.45 13.60
CA PRO A 458 -20.38 12.39 14.62
C PRO A 458 -19.05 11.85 15.20
N GLY A 459 -17.99 12.56 14.98
CA GLY A 459 -16.63 12.11 15.18
C GLY A 459 -16.00 11.60 13.88
N ALA A 460 -16.24 12.29 12.77
CA ALA A 460 -15.73 12.05 11.40
C ALA A 460 -14.20 11.93 11.30
N PHE A 461 -13.51 11.83 12.40
CA PHE A 461 -12.08 11.52 12.50
C PHE A 461 -11.80 10.02 12.66
N LYS A 462 -12.79 9.16 12.44
CA LYS A 462 -12.51 7.77 12.14
C LYS A 462 -11.92 7.75 10.73
N LEU A 463 -10.62 7.70 10.64
CA LEU A 463 -9.87 7.47 9.39
C LEU A 463 -10.13 6.03 8.85
N LYS A 464 -11.34 5.53 9.08
CA LYS A 464 -11.78 4.21 8.62
C LYS A 464 -12.43 4.36 7.25
N THR A 465 -11.97 3.57 6.31
CA THR A 465 -12.55 3.47 4.96
C THR A 465 -13.90 2.77 5.02
N ALA A 466 -14.90 3.35 4.37
CA ALA A 466 -16.23 2.76 4.21
C ALA A 466 -16.34 2.00 2.89
N ALA A 467 -15.74 2.53 1.82
CA ALA A 467 -15.71 1.93 0.50
C ALA A 467 -14.48 2.41 -0.27
N ALA A 468 -14.03 1.60 -1.21
CA ALA A 468 -13.07 2.01 -2.23
C ALA A 468 -13.77 2.82 -3.33
N LYS A 469 -12.99 3.58 -4.09
CA LYS A 469 -13.47 4.41 -5.18
C LYS A 469 -12.44 4.44 -6.30
N ASP A 470 -12.84 4.15 -7.53
CA ASP A 470 -11.94 4.31 -8.67
C ASP A 470 -11.65 5.81 -8.93
N ILE A 471 -10.45 6.15 -9.32
CA ILE A 471 -10.02 7.53 -9.58
C ILE A 471 -9.81 7.72 -11.08
N TRP A 472 -10.61 8.55 -11.70
CA TRP A 472 -10.56 8.85 -13.12
C TRP A 472 -9.89 10.18 -13.39
N ILE A 473 -8.78 10.15 -14.11
CA ILE A 473 -8.09 11.34 -14.56
C ILE A 473 -8.59 11.71 -15.95
N ARG A 474 -9.18 12.90 -16.07
CA ARG A 474 -9.63 13.39 -17.38
C ARG A 474 -8.42 13.64 -18.29
N PRO A 475 -8.52 13.28 -19.57
CA PRO A 475 -7.50 13.66 -20.54
C PRO A 475 -7.44 15.19 -20.64
N PRO A 476 -6.28 15.77 -20.95
CA PRO A 476 -6.17 17.19 -21.22
C PRO A 476 -7.11 17.57 -22.36
N THR A 477 -7.79 18.71 -22.24
CA THR A 477 -8.67 19.22 -23.30
C THR A 477 -7.80 19.50 -24.52
N ARG A 478 -8.01 18.76 -25.61
CA ARG A 478 -7.23 18.95 -26.85
C ARG A 478 -7.51 20.35 -27.39
N SER A 479 -6.47 21.15 -27.51
CA SER A 479 -6.45 22.24 -28.49
C SER A 479 -6.56 21.61 -29.88
N ALA A 480 -7.38 22.19 -30.78
CA ALA A 480 -7.83 21.61 -32.05
C ALA A 480 -6.72 21.36 -33.10
N ALA A 481 -5.46 21.21 -32.71
CA ALA A 481 -4.32 21.15 -33.62
C ALA A 481 -3.41 19.92 -33.49
N GLU A 482 -3.79 18.87 -32.76
CA GLU A 482 -2.92 17.68 -32.65
C GLU A 482 -3.55 16.46 -33.35
N HIS A 483 -2.80 15.94 -34.31
CA HIS A 483 -3.12 14.81 -35.17
C HIS A 483 -3.36 13.52 -34.37
N THR A 484 -4.43 12.85 -34.70
CA THR A 484 -4.91 11.59 -34.15
C THR A 484 -3.92 10.47 -34.43
N VAL A 485 -3.10 10.09 -33.46
CA VAL A 485 -2.52 8.74 -33.44
C VAL A 485 -3.62 7.82 -32.93
N THR A 486 -4.28 7.14 -33.85
CA THR A 486 -5.26 6.09 -33.56
C THR A 486 -4.48 4.91 -33.00
N VAL A 487 -4.44 4.76 -31.67
CA VAL A 487 -4.05 3.48 -31.08
C VAL A 487 -5.15 2.50 -31.45
N PRO A 488 -4.84 1.38 -32.14
CA PRO A 488 -5.86 0.41 -32.48
C PRO A 488 -6.48 -0.11 -31.19
N SER A 489 -7.78 0.13 -31.00
CA SER A 489 -8.54 -0.52 -29.95
C SER A 489 -8.50 -2.01 -30.23
N VAL A 490 -7.83 -2.77 -29.39
CA VAL A 490 -7.98 -4.22 -29.38
C VAL A 490 -9.43 -4.48 -28.99
N LYS A 491 -10.28 -4.75 -29.97
CA LYS A 491 -11.60 -5.29 -29.71
C LYS A 491 -11.38 -6.63 -29.05
N LEU A 492 -11.64 -6.70 -27.76
CA LEU A 492 -11.82 -7.98 -27.07
C LEU A 492 -12.89 -8.75 -27.84
N PRO A 493 -12.67 -10.01 -28.21
CA PRO A 493 -13.65 -10.78 -28.94
C PRO A 493 -14.93 -10.84 -28.11
N SER A 494 -15.99 -10.24 -28.62
CA SER A 494 -17.34 -10.36 -28.09
C SER A 494 -17.75 -11.82 -28.30
N GLY A 495 -17.70 -12.63 -27.24
CA GLY A 495 -18.23 -13.99 -27.34
C GLY A 495 -17.46 -15.11 -26.66
N THR A 496 -16.42 -14.87 -25.89
CA THR A 496 -15.89 -15.92 -25.04
C THR A 496 -16.68 -15.91 -23.72
N GLN A 497 -17.67 -16.78 -23.63
CA GLN A 497 -18.22 -17.18 -22.34
C GLN A 497 -17.04 -17.77 -21.56
N PHE A 498 -16.57 -17.06 -20.54
CA PHE A 498 -15.61 -17.60 -19.60
C PHE A 498 -16.27 -18.81 -18.92
N ILE A 499 -15.74 -20.00 -19.16
CA ILE A 499 -16.23 -21.28 -18.63
C ILE A 499 -16.07 -21.30 -17.09
N SER A 500 -15.24 -20.41 -16.53
CA SER A 500 -15.07 -20.23 -15.10
C SER A 500 -14.78 -18.77 -14.74
N SER A 501 -15.33 -18.31 -13.61
CA SER A 501 -15.02 -16.98 -13.09
C SER A 501 -13.56 -16.91 -12.59
N PRO A 502 -12.91 -15.73 -12.57
CA PRO A 502 -11.58 -15.56 -11.99
C PRO A 502 -11.49 -16.06 -10.55
N ARG A 503 -12.56 -15.93 -9.78
CA ARG A 503 -12.68 -16.49 -8.43
C ARG A 503 -12.51 -18.00 -8.41
N VAL A 504 -13.24 -18.72 -9.27
CA VAL A 504 -13.16 -20.21 -9.33
C VAL A 504 -11.75 -20.65 -9.71
N LEU A 505 -11.09 -19.95 -10.64
CA LEU A 505 -9.69 -20.24 -11.00
C LEU A 505 -8.74 -20.00 -9.84
N SER A 506 -8.92 -18.90 -9.08
CA SER A 506 -8.15 -18.62 -7.87
C SER A 506 -8.37 -19.68 -6.81
N ASP A 507 -9.62 -20.05 -6.55
CA ASP A 507 -9.96 -21.08 -5.56
C ASP A 507 -9.34 -22.44 -5.93
N LEU A 508 -9.39 -22.83 -7.22
CA LEU A 508 -8.74 -24.06 -7.70
C LEU A 508 -7.22 -24.03 -7.55
N PHE A 509 -6.59 -22.89 -7.82
CA PHE A 509 -5.16 -22.70 -7.60
C PHE A 509 -4.79 -22.91 -6.12
N TRP A 510 -5.52 -22.30 -5.21
CA TRP A 510 -5.27 -22.42 -3.78
C TRP A 510 -5.55 -23.83 -3.25
N ILE A 511 -6.61 -24.49 -3.72
CA ILE A 511 -6.89 -25.88 -3.40
C ILE A 511 -5.70 -26.77 -3.81
N GLY A 512 -5.23 -26.66 -5.04
CA GLY A 512 -4.09 -27.42 -5.53
C GLY A 512 -2.82 -27.18 -4.71
N ARG A 513 -2.53 -25.91 -4.40
CA ARG A 513 -1.37 -25.51 -3.61
C ARG A 513 -1.38 -26.09 -2.19
N TYR A 514 -2.51 -26.01 -1.49
CA TYR A 514 -2.59 -26.50 -0.12
C TYR A 514 -2.74 -28.03 -0.05
N ALA A 515 -3.30 -28.65 -1.08
CA ALA A 515 -3.31 -30.12 -1.19
C ALA A 515 -1.87 -30.68 -1.29
N GLU A 516 -1.02 -30.07 -2.14
CA GLU A 516 0.40 -30.44 -2.27
C GLU A 516 1.14 -30.27 -0.93
N ARG A 517 0.97 -29.11 -0.25
CA ARG A 517 1.59 -28.88 1.06
C ARG A 517 1.15 -29.90 2.11
N THR A 518 -0.13 -30.26 2.11
CA THR A 518 -0.66 -31.26 3.03
C THR A 518 -0.03 -32.61 2.78
N GLU A 519 0.15 -32.99 1.51
CA GLU A 519 0.82 -34.24 1.12
C GLU A 519 2.28 -34.25 1.58
N ASP A 520 3.03 -33.17 1.38
CA ASP A 520 4.43 -33.06 1.80
C ASP A 520 4.58 -33.19 3.33
N VAL A 521 3.73 -32.49 4.09
CA VAL A 521 3.72 -32.60 5.56
C VAL A 521 3.37 -34.00 6.01
N ALA A 522 2.38 -34.62 5.38
CA ALA A 522 2.00 -36.01 5.69
C ALA A 522 3.15 -37.00 5.42
N ARG A 523 3.85 -36.86 4.29
CA ARG A 523 5.03 -37.67 3.95
C ARG A 523 6.16 -37.45 4.97
N LEU A 524 6.44 -36.20 5.36
CA LEU A 524 7.43 -35.89 6.37
C LEU A 524 7.08 -36.55 7.71
N LEU A 525 5.84 -36.44 8.15
CA LEU A 525 5.36 -37.09 9.39
C LEU A 525 5.49 -38.61 9.34
N MET A 526 5.18 -39.25 8.20
CA MET A 526 5.36 -40.67 8.02
C MET A 526 6.83 -41.09 8.15
N VAL A 527 7.73 -40.42 7.45
CA VAL A 527 9.18 -40.71 7.54
C VAL A 527 9.73 -40.44 8.94
N THR A 528 9.32 -39.34 9.56
CA THR A 528 9.73 -39.02 10.95
C THR A 528 9.24 -40.08 11.93
N ARG A 529 7.99 -40.54 11.78
CA ARG A 529 7.42 -41.63 12.60
C ARG A 529 8.19 -42.94 12.43
N GLU A 530 8.50 -43.32 11.19
CA GLU A 530 9.29 -44.54 10.91
C GLU A 530 10.68 -44.45 11.54
N ARG A 531 11.37 -43.34 11.37
CA ARG A 531 12.67 -43.07 11.99
C ARG A 531 12.57 -43.10 13.52
N TYR A 532 11.59 -42.44 14.10
CA TYR A 532 11.38 -42.45 15.54
C TYR A 532 11.21 -43.87 16.07
N HIS A 533 10.40 -44.71 15.41
CA HIS A 533 10.19 -46.11 15.80
C HIS A 533 11.45 -46.96 15.61
N GLU A 534 12.24 -46.68 14.60
CA GLU A 534 13.50 -47.41 14.34
C GLU A 534 14.58 -47.08 15.40
N PHE A 535 14.69 -45.82 15.82
CA PHE A 535 15.80 -45.38 16.66
C PHE A 535 15.47 -45.25 18.16
N ARG A 536 14.20 -45.07 18.54
CA ARG A 536 13.81 -44.80 19.96
C ARG A 536 14.30 -45.85 20.98
N ASN A 537 14.61 -47.05 20.55
CA ASN A 537 15.06 -48.15 21.41
C ASN A 537 16.56 -48.52 21.22
N ARG A 538 17.29 -47.80 20.37
CA ARG A 538 18.72 -48.02 20.16
C ARG A 538 19.51 -47.18 21.19
N ARG A 539 20.33 -47.88 22.01
CA ARG A 539 21.16 -47.21 23.04
C ARG A 539 22.42 -46.56 22.47
N ASP A 540 22.74 -46.78 21.20
CA ASP A 540 23.97 -46.40 20.51
C ASP A 540 23.71 -45.35 19.39
N ALA A 541 22.53 -44.74 19.36
CA ALA A 541 22.27 -43.66 18.41
C ALA A 541 23.04 -42.39 18.89
N ASP A 542 24.04 -42.00 18.15
CA ASP A 542 24.71 -40.71 18.26
C ASP A 542 23.68 -39.63 17.95
N GLY A 543 23.30 -38.82 18.88
CA GLY A 543 22.30 -37.74 18.88
C GLY A 543 21.99 -36.97 17.61
N SER A 544 21.86 -37.65 16.47
CA SER A 544 21.37 -37.16 15.19
C SER A 544 19.86 -37.40 15.04
N GLU A 545 19.07 -37.04 16.07
CA GLU A 545 17.62 -37.00 16.03
C GLU A 545 17.09 -35.82 15.21
#